data_d80515495577d0d341f34e2ede403596
#
_entry.id   d80515495577d0d341f34e2ede403596
#
_cell.length_a   1.000
_cell.length_b   1.000
_cell.length_c   1.000
_cell.angle_alpha   90.00
_cell.angle_beta   90.00
_cell.angle_gamma   90.00
#
_symmetry.space_group_name_H-M   'P 1'
#
loop_
_entity.id
_entity.type
_entity.pdbx_description
1 polymer ?
#
loop_
_entity_poly.entity_id
_entity_poly.type
_entity_poly.pdbx_seq_one_letter_code
_entity_poly.pdbx_strand_id
1 'polypeptide(L)'
;MSDVRSTAIRIQAADGFEVAATEHAPNGEARAVVVINSATAVRRRYYDRFAAHLASHGFAVLTYDYRGVGDSAPRRLRGFPATMRQWGELDQPAALAHARAWQPHVPIRLVGHSVGGQIFGLLRDPHEVDRVLMVAAQHNYYGLWRPQERYVLWALWTLLMPAASRALGYFPSMAVGLGENLPRGVALEWARWCRSPGALVQALGGDARERFRQYRGPILALSFADDTKFAPRRAVDGLLEFYANAHREHRHLTPDALAMSEIGHFGFFREPARQRGWQVALDWLAEPR
;
A
#
# COMPACT_ATOMS: atom_id res chain seq x y z
N MET A 1 -26.55 5.33 -11.06
CA MET A 1 -25.41 4.82 -10.27
C MET A 1 -25.85 3.47 -9.76
N SER A 2 -25.27 2.36 -10.21
CA SER A 2 -25.58 1.03 -9.70
C SER A 2 -25.18 0.97 -8.23
N ASP A 3 -26.12 0.58 -7.36
CA ASP A 3 -25.89 0.44 -5.92
C ASP A 3 -24.84 -0.66 -5.65
N VAL A 4 -23.59 -0.26 -5.50
CA VAL A 4 -22.53 -1.15 -5.01
C VAL A 4 -22.79 -1.41 -3.53
N ARG A 5 -22.91 -2.68 -3.16
CA ARG A 5 -23.10 -3.07 -1.77
C ARG A 5 -21.75 -3.08 -1.04
N SER A 6 -21.62 -2.25 -0.01
CA SER A 6 -20.44 -2.21 0.86
C SER A 6 -20.76 -2.76 2.25
N THR A 7 -19.97 -3.73 2.72
CA THR A 7 -20.18 -4.40 4.02
C THR A 7 -18.92 -4.30 4.86
N ALA A 8 -19.02 -3.72 6.04
CA ALA A 8 -17.91 -3.69 7.00
C ALA A 8 -17.80 -5.06 7.70
N ILE A 9 -16.57 -5.57 7.79
CA ILE A 9 -16.27 -6.88 8.37
C ILE A 9 -15.02 -6.81 9.28
N ARG A 10 -14.74 -7.91 9.97
CA ARG A 10 -13.48 -8.18 10.68
C ARG A 10 -12.82 -9.41 10.08
N ILE A 11 -11.50 -9.36 9.91
CA ILE A 11 -10.69 -10.45 9.39
C ILE A 11 -9.66 -10.82 10.45
N GLN A 12 -9.62 -12.10 10.83
CA GLN A 12 -8.65 -12.58 11.81
C GLN A 12 -7.33 -12.93 11.14
N ALA A 13 -6.24 -12.31 11.60
CA ALA A 13 -4.87 -12.67 11.22
C ALA A 13 -4.40 -13.93 11.96
N ALA A 14 -3.31 -14.54 11.47
CA ALA A 14 -2.80 -15.81 11.99
C ALA A 14 -2.38 -15.77 13.48
N ASP A 15 -2.10 -14.59 14.01
CA ASP A 15 -1.79 -14.36 15.43
C ASP A 15 -3.02 -14.02 16.29
N GLY A 16 -4.22 -14.12 15.71
CA GLY A 16 -5.49 -13.84 16.39
C GLY A 16 -5.90 -12.38 16.38
N PHE A 17 -5.08 -11.46 15.83
CA PHE A 17 -5.44 -10.05 15.74
C PHE A 17 -6.53 -9.84 14.68
N GLU A 18 -7.55 -9.02 15.00
CA GLU A 18 -8.62 -8.69 14.08
C GLU A 18 -8.37 -7.36 13.37
N VAL A 19 -8.25 -7.39 12.04
CA VAL A 19 -8.19 -6.20 11.19
C VAL A 19 -9.58 -5.83 10.69
N ALA A 20 -9.89 -4.53 10.70
CA ALA A 20 -11.12 -4.00 10.13
C ALA A 20 -11.01 -3.94 8.61
N ALA A 21 -12.02 -4.41 7.91
CA ALA A 21 -12.05 -4.43 6.46
C ALA A 21 -13.43 -4.00 5.94
N THR A 22 -13.52 -3.73 4.63
CA THR A 22 -14.76 -3.47 3.92
C THR A 22 -14.76 -4.25 2.62
N GLU A 23 -15.78 -5.06 2.40
CA GLU A 23 -16.10 -5.69 1.13
C GLU A 23 -16.95 -4.73 0.29
N HIS A 24 -16.57 -4.51 -0.97
CA HIS A 24 -17.35 -3.81 -1.97
C HIS A 24 -17.72 -4.81 -3.05
N ALA A 25 -18.96 -5.27 -3.03
CA ALA A 25 -19.46 -6.31 -3.94
C ALA A 25 -19.98 -5.70 -5.24
N PRO A 26 -19.64 -6.29 -6.41
CA PRO A 26 -20.24 -5.89 -7.68
C PRO A 26 -21.70 -6.36 -7.75
N ASN A 27 -22.46 -5.78 -8.70
CA ASN A 27 -23.75 -6.32 -9.07
C ASN A 27 -23.55 -7.52 -10.01
N GLY A 28 -23.77 -8.75 -9.51
CA GLY A 28 -23.57 -9.99 -10.23
C GLY A 28 -22.24 -10.67 -9.89
N GLU A 29 -21.80 -11.59 -10.76
CA GLU A 29 -20.56 -12.34 -10.56
C GLU A 29 -19.34 -11.45 -10.71
N ALA A 30 -18.37 -11.64 -9.81
CA ALA A 30 -17.11 -10.92 -9.88
C ALA A 30 -16.19 -11.52 -10.93
N ARG A 31 -15.52 -10.68 -11.74
CA ARG A 31 -14.48 -11.10 -12.70
C ARG A 31 -13.11 -11.33 -12.03
N ALA A 32 -12.87 -10.70 -10.94
CA ALA A 32 -11.69 -10.82 -10.09
C ALA A 32 -11.99 -10.22 -8.72
N VAL A 33 -11.19 -10.59 -7.70
CA VAL A 33 -11.16 -9.87 -6.43
C VAL A 33 -9.91 -8.99 -6.36
N VAL A 34 -10.09 -7.73 -6.00
CA VAL A 34 -9.01 -6.75 -5.86
C VAL A 34 -8.81 -6.45 -4.37
N VAL A 35 -7.62 -6.74 -3.86
CA VAL A 35 -7.22 -6.37 -2.50
C VAL A 35 -6.44 -5.06 -2.55
N ILE A 36 -6.84 -4.06 -1.76
CA ILE A 36 -6.17 -2.76 -1.70
C ILE A 36 -5.32 -2.67 -0.43
N ASN A 37 -4.01 -2.63 -0.61
CA ASN A 37 -3.02 -2.34 0.42
C ASN A 37 -2.87 -0.82 0.57
N SER A 38 -3.23 -0.29 1.72
CA SER A 38 -3.22 1.14 2.03
C SER A 38 -1.80 1.73 2.12
N ALA A 39 -1.68 3.05 1.97
CA ALA A 39 -0.47 3.78 2.32
C ALA A 39 -0.27 3.87 3.85
N THR A 40 0.94 4.23 4.28
CA THR A 40 1.26 4.44 5.70
C THR A 40 0.32 5.47 6.32
N ALA A 41 -0.26 5.15 7.47
CA ALA A 41 -1.14 6.04 8.23
C ALA A 41 -2.43 6.46 7.48
N VAL A 42 -2.82 5.74 6.43
CA VAL A 42 -4.04 6.01 5.66
C VAL A 42 -5.08 4.95 5.95
N ARG A 43 -6.28 5.40 6.33
CA ARG A 43 -7.42 4.50 6.60
C ARG A 43 -7.95 3.89 5.32
N ARG A 44 -8.48 2.67 5.39
CA ARG A 44 -9.14 1.98 4.28
C ARG A 44 -10.24 2.82 3.61
N ARG A 45 -10.99 3.62 4.39
CA ARG A 45 -12.07 4.49 3.89
C ARG A 45 -11.60 5.54 2.88
N TYR A 46 -10.32 5.85 2.86
CA TYR A 46 -9.76 6.74 1.85
C TYR A 46 -9.94 6.20 0.43
N TYR A 47 -9.98 4.88 0.30
CA TYR A 47 -10.09 4.18 -0.97
C TYR A 47 -11.54 3.83 -1.35
N ASP A 48 -12.55 4.13 -0.52
CA ASP A 48 -13.95 3.69 -0.72
C ASP A 48 -14.52 4.10 -2.10
N ARG A 49 -14.25 5.34 -2.56
CA ARG A 49 -14.72 5.80 -3.86
C ARG A 49 -14.08 5.05 -5.01
N PHE A 50 -12.79 4.79 -4.93
CA PHE A 50 -12.06 4.01 -5.92
C PHE A 50 -12.51 2.54 -5.90
N ALA A 51 -12.68 1.96 -4.72
CA ALA A 51 -13.18 0.60 -4.54
C ALA A 51 -14.61 0.45 -5.09
N ALA A 52 -15.51 1.38 -4.80
CA ALA A 52 -16.87 1.39 -5.34
C ALA A 52 -16.87 1.55 -6.87
N HIS A 53 -15.94 2.34 -7.42
CA HIS A 53 -15.78 2.47 -8.87
C HIS A 53 -15.35 1.15 -9.50
N LEU A 54 -14.34 0.46 -8.95
CA LEU A 54 -13.95 -0.87 -9.42
C LEU A 54 -15.11 -1.88 -9.29
N ALA A 55 -15.85 -1.84 -8.19
CA ALA A 55 -16.99 -2.72 -7.96
C ALA A 55 -18.11 -2.48 -8.99
N SER A 56 -18.38 -1.23 -9.36
CA SER A 56 -19.35 -0.92 -10.43
C SER A 56 -18.93 -1.43 -11.83
N HIS A 57 -17.65 -1.82 -11.98
CA HIS A 57 -17.08 -2.42 -13.19
C HIS A 57 -16.84 -3.95 -13.07
N GLY A 58 -17.50 -4.61 -12.11
CA GLY A 58 -17.51 -6.05 -11.99
C GLY A 58 -16.33 -6.65 -11.20
N PHE A 59 -15.64 -5.88 -10.37
CA PHE A 59 -14.65 -6.39 -9.43
C PHE A 59 -15.24 -6.54 -8.04
N ALA A 60 -14.96 -7.64 -7.34
CA ALA A 60 -15.08 -7.66 -5.88
C ALA A 60 -13.88 -6.92 -5.30
N VAL A 61 -14.06 -5.99 -4.37
CA VAL A 61 -12.94 -5.21 -3.82
C VAL A 61 -12.91 -5.31 -2.31
N LEU A 62 -11.74 -5.63 -1.77
CA LEU A 62 -11.49 -5.67 -0.33
C LEU A 62 -10.51 -4.56 0.06
N THR A 63 -10.96 -3.68 0.96
CA THR A 63 -10.11 -2.68 1.62
C THR A 63 -9.97 -3.04 3.10
N TYR A 64 -8.82 -2.77 3.71
CA TYR A 64 -8.60 -3.08 5.13
C TYR A 64 -7.66 -2.08 5.80
N ASP A 65 -7.81 -1.91 7.10
CA ASP A 65 -6.91 -1.13 7.94
C ASP A 65 -5.84 -2.04 8.53
N TYR A 66 -4.57 -1.71 8.38
CA TYR A 66 -3.51 -2.43 9.08
C TYR A 66 -3.65 -2.29 10.60
N ARG A 67 -3.14 -3.27 11.36
CA ARG A 67 -3.09 -3.17 12.82
C ARG A 67 -2.49 -1.85 13.29
N GLY A 68 -3.19 -1.17 14.17
CA GLY A 68 -2.79 0.13 14.71
C GLY A 68 -3.16 1.34 13.84
N VAL A 69 -3.93 1.16 12.76
CA VAL A 69 -4.45 2.23 11.90
C VAL A 69 -5.98 2.15 11.83
N GLY A 70 -6.65 3.27 11.73
CA GLY A 70 -8.09 3.37 11.52
C GLY A 70 -8.92 2.58 12.53
N ASP A 71 -9.84 1.75 12.04
CA ASP A 71 -10.71 0.92 12.90
C ASP A 71 -10.02 -0.38 13.40
N SER A 72 -8.76 -0.64 12.97
CA SER A 72 -7.87 -1.67 13.53
C SER A 72 -6.93 -1.13 14.61
N ALA A 73 -7.07 0.15 14.98
CA ALA A 73 -6.30 0.74 16.05
C ALA A 73 -6.93 0.44 17.42
N PRO A 74 -6.13 0.17 18.46
CA PRO A 74 -6.63 0.10 19.82
C PRO A 74 -7.01 1.50 20.32
N ARG A 75 -7.81 1.58 21.39
CA ARG A 75 -8.16 2.88 22.02
C ARG A 75 -6.94 3.73 22.38
N ARG A 76 -5.79 3.12 22.67
CA ARG A 76 -4.52 3.78 22.99
C ARG A 76 -3.38 3.10 22.24
N LEU A 77 -2.67 3.86 21.42
CA LEU A 77 -1.50 3.36 20.68
C LEU A 77 -0.25 3.17 21.58
N ARG A 78 -0.16 3.90 22.70
CA ARG A 78 0.95 3.75 23.64
C ARG A 78 1.02 2.32 24.16
N GLY A 79 2.15 1.63 23.90
CA GLY A 79 2.37 0.25 24.32
C GLY A 79 1.79 -0.81 23.35
N PHE A 80 1.08 -0.42 22.30
CA PHE A 80 0.59 -1.37 21.30
C PHE A 80 1.74 -1.94 20.46
N PRO A 81 1.94 -3.28 20.42
CA PRO A 81 3.15 -3.89 19.88
C PRO A 81 3.04 -4.19 18.37
N ALA A 82 2.61 -3.24 17.56
CA ALA A 82 2.55 -3.41 16.11
C ALA A 82 3.87 -3.00 15.44
N THR A 83 4.24 -3.70 14.36
CA THR A 83 5.35 -3.38 13.47
C THR A 83 4.88 -3.32 12.02
N MET A 84 5.64 -2.63 11.17
CA MET A 84 5.32 -2.54 9.74
C MET A 84 5.53 -3.91 9.03
N ARG A 85 6.47 -4.71 9.52
CA ARG A 85 6.67 -6.09 9.07
C ARG A 85 5.41 -6.93 9.25
N GLN A 86 4.70 -6.79 10.37
CA GLN A 86 3.45 -7.51 10.62
C GLN A 86 2.33 -7.12 9.63
N TRP A 87 2.33 -5.89 9.10
CA TRP A 87 1.41 -5.50 8.04
C TRP A 87 1.56 -6.38 6.80
N GLY A 88 2.82 -6.67 6.39
CA GLY A 88 3.11 -7.51 5.24
C GLY A 88 3.07 -9.02 5.51
N GLU A 89 3.41 -9.47 6.73
CA GLU A 89 3.53 -10.90 7.04
C GLU A 89 2.31 -11.50 7.74
N LEU A 90 1.41 -10.67 8.29
CA LEU A 90 0.23 -11.14 9.02
C LEU A 90 -1.08 -10.51 8.49
N ASP A 91 -1.16 -9.18 8.39
CA ASP A 91 -2.40 -8.51 8.02
C ASP A 91 -2.72 -8.70 6.51
N GLN A 92 -1.73 -8.51 5.65
CA GLN A 92 -1.88 -8.72 4.21
C GLN A 92 -2.22 -10.18 3.84
N PRO A 93 -1.54 -11.22 4.37
CA PRO A 93 -1.95 -12.60 4.13
C PRO A 93 -3.37 -12.91 4.62
N ALA A 94 -3.79 -12.35 5.75
CA ALA A 94 -5.16 -12.51 6.25
C ALA A 94 -6.19 -11.91 5.28
N ALA A 95 -5.90 -10.70 4.73
CA ALA A 95 -6.76 -10.08 3.74
C ALA A 95 -6.84 -10.89 2.43
N LEU A 96 -5.72 -11.45 1.96
CA LEU A 96 -5.70 -12.32 0.77
C LEU A 96 -6.44 -13.63 1.00
N ALA A 97 -6.24 -14.28 2.14
CA ALA A 97 -6.96 -15.50 2.50
C ALA A 97 -8.48 -15.27 2.58
N HIS A 98 -8.89 -14.12 3.17
CA HIS A 98 -10.31 -13.73 3.18
C HIS A 98 -10.83 -13.48 1.77
N ALA A 99 -10.09 -12.76 0.93
CA ALA A 99 -10.47 -12.51 -0.47
C ALA A 99 -10.66 -13.81 -1.26
N ARG A 100 -9.77 -14.80 -1.06
CA ARG A 100 -9.88 -16.14 -1.63
C ARG A 100 -11.12 -16.88 -1.13
N ALA A 101 -11.42 -16.83 0.16
CA ALA A 101 -12.60 -17.47 0.73
C ALA A 101 -13.91 -16.80 0.25
N TRP A 102 -13.92 -15.47 0.13
CA TRP A 102 -15.07 -14.70 -0.35
C TRP A 102 -15.33 -14.89 -1.85
N GLN A 103 -14.26 -15.02 -2.66
CA GLN A 103 -14.34 -15.16 -4.11
C GLN A 103 -13.44 -16.31 -4.59
N PRO A 104 -13.83 -17.59 -4.38
CA PRO A 104 -12.93 -18.75 -4.55
C PRO A 104 -12.56 -19.03 -5.99
N HIS A 105 -13.40 -18.65 -6.96
CA HIS A 105 -13.27 -19.06 -8.37
C HIS A 105 -12.70 -17.98 -9.29
N VAL A 106 -12.33 -16.82 -8.76
CA VAL A 106 -11.81 -15.72 -9.56
C VAL A 106 -10.35 -15.37 -9.18
N PRO A 107 -9.57 -14.76 -10.09
CA PRO A 107 -8.20 -14.36 -9.77
C PRO A 107 -8.17 -13.27 -8.69
N ILE A 108 -7.12 -13.31 -7.86
CA ILE A 108 -6.81 -12.25 -6.90
C ILE A 108 -5.87 -11.25 -7.57
N ARG A 109 -6.20 -9.98 -7.47
CA ARG A 109 -5.39 -8.85 -7.94
C ARG A 109 -5.10 -7.91 -6.78
N LEU A 110 -3.97 -7.22 -6.85
CA LEU A 110 -3.57 -6.35 -5.74
C LEU A 110 -3.31 -4.93 -6.25
N VAL A 111 -3.82 -3.96 -5.50
CA VAL A 111 -3.47 -2.55 -5.64
C VAL A 111 -2.70 -2.13 -4.40
N GLY A 112 -1.42 -1.75 -4.55
CA GLY A 112 -0.58 -1.30 -3.45
C GLY A 112 -0.28 0.19 -3.55
N HIS A 113 -0.76 0.99 -2.60
CA HIS A 113 -0.43 2.41 -2.51
C HIS A 113 0.77 2.62 -1.58
N SER A 114 1.83 3.27 -2.08
CA SER A 114 3.00 3.63 -1.26
C SER A 114 3.58 2.40 -0.54
N VAL A 115 3.59 2.39 0.81
CA VAL A 115 4.02 1.23 1.61
C VAL A 115 3.26 -0.06 1.24
N GLY A 116 2.00 0.06 0.82
CA GLY A 116 1.20 -1.09 0.41
C GLY A 116 1.79 -1.88 -0.75
N GLY A 117 2.50 -1.22 -1.68
CA GLY A 117 3.27 -1.89 -2.73
C GLY A 117 4.61 -2.44 -2.22
N GLN A 118 5.23 -1.79 -1.21
CA GLN A 118 6.47 -2.29 -0.61
C GLN A 118 6.26 -3.60 0.14
N ILE A 119 5.22 -3.67 0.99
CA ILE A 119 4.95 -4.83 1.84
C ILE A 119 4.42 -6.03 1.04
N PHE A 120 3.97 -5.84 -0.20
CA PHE A 120 3.60 -6.95 -1.08
C PHE A 120 4.75 -7.97 -1.20
N GLY A 121 5.99 -7.52 -1.32
CA GLY A 121 7.16 -8.38 -1.38
C GLY A 121 7.49 -9.12 -0.08
N LEU A 122 6.75 -8.91 1.01
CA LEU A 122 6.89 -9.66 2.26
C LEU A 122 6.01 -10.90 2.32
N LEU A 123 5.14 -11.12 1.33
CA LEU A 123 4.37 -12.36 1.22
C LEU A 123 5.31 -13.56 1.09
N ARG A 124 4.95 -14.63 1.78
CA ARG A 124 5.67 -15.92 1.66
C ARG A 124 5.29 -16.67 0.40
N ASP A 125 4.04 -16.55 -0.01
CA ASP A 125 3.52 -17.11 -1.26
C ASP A 125 2.80 -16.00 -2.06
N PRO A 126 3.54 -15.29 -2.94
CA PRO A 126 2.96 -14.25 -3.78
C PRO A 126 2.25 -14.79 -5.03
N HIS A 127 2.32 -16.12 -5.30
CA HIS A 127 1.81 -16.71 -6.54
C HIS A 127 0.29 -16.74 -6.63
N GLU A 128 -0.40 -16.59 -5.50
CA GLU A 128 -1.86 -16.46 -5.47
C GLU A 128 -2.36 -15.13 -6.05
N VAL A 129 -1.47 -14.11 -6.13
CA VAL A 129 -1.78 -12.80 -6.72
C VAL A 129 -1.47 -12.83 -8.21
N ASP A 130 -2.51 -12.71 -9.04
CA ASP A 130 -2.43 -12.77 -10.49
C ASP A 130 -1.65 -11.58 -11.09
N ARG A 131 -1.95 -10.35 -10.64
CA ARG A 131 -1.27 -9.12 -11.06
C ARG A 131 -1.29 -8.04 -9.99
N VAL A 132 -0.36 -7.11 -10.11
CA VAL A 132 -0.18 -6.03 -9.13
C VAL A 132 -0.18 -4.67 -9.82
N LEU A 133 -0.96 -3.74 -9.28
CA LEU A 133 -0.89 -2.31 -9.57
C LEU A 133 -0.23 -1.61 -8.38
N MET A 134 0.93 -1.03 -8.57
CA MET A 134 1.63 -0.22 -7.57
C MET A 134 1.43 1.26 -7.87
N VAL A 135 0.81 1.99 -6.96
CA VAL A 135 0.57 3.43 -7.09
C VAL A 135 1.47 4.18 -6.12
N ALA A 136 2.37 4.99 -6.64
CA ALA A 136 3.34 5.76 -5.85
C ALA A 136 4.11 4.92 -4.81
N ALA A 137 4.30 3.61 -5.08
CA ALA A 137 5.08 2.71 -4.25
C ALA A 137 6.56 2.84 -4.62
N GLN A 138 7.42 3.01 -3.61
CA GLN A 138 8.80 3.40 -3.83
C GLN A 138 9.79 2.66 -2.93
N HIS A 139 11.02 2.59 -3.36
CA HIS A 139 12.15 2.26 -2.52
C HIS A 139 12.37 3.40 -1.53
N ASN A 140 12.15 3.14 -0.25
CA ASN A 140 12.03 4.19 0.76
C ASN A 140 13.35 4.71 1.34
N TYR A 141 14.52 4.31 0.81
CA TYR A 141 15.81 4.82 1.26
C TYR A 141 15.96 6.32 0.93
N TYR A 142 16.11 7.17 1.96
CA TYR A 142 16.17 8.63 1.80
C TYR A 142 17.28 9.13 0.85
N GLY A 143 18.35 8.36 0.66
CA GLY A 143 19.42 8.67 -0.29
C GLY A 143 18.99 8.75 -1.76
N LEU A 144 17.80 8.27 -2.10
CA LEU A 144 17.20 8.39 -3.43
C LEU A 144 16.50 9.74 -3.68
N TRP A 145 16.40 10.63 -2.71
CA TRP A 145 15.82 11.97 -2.87
C TRP A 145 16.88 13.00 -3.33
N ARG A 146 16.43 14.19 -3.71
CA ARG A 146 17.33 15.30 -4.08
C ARG A 146 18.22 15.71 -2.89
N PRO A 147 19.42 16.24 -3.12
CA PRO A 147 20.34 16.55 -2.01
C PRO A 147 19.72 17.40 -0.88
N GLN A 148 18.94 18.43 -1.23
CA GLN A 148 18.29 19.31 -0.23
C GLN A 148 17.27 18.55 0.63
N GLU A 149 16.54 17.62 0.03
CA GLU A 149 15.51 16.81 0.70
C GLU A 149 16.14 15.74 1.60
N ARG A 150 17.32 15.21 1.23
CA ARG A 150 18.03 14.16 2.00
C ARG A 150 18.33 14.58 3.42
N TYR A 151 18.73 15.82 3.66
CA TYR A 151 19.04 16.29 5.02
C TYR A 151 17.78 16.33 5.90
N VAL A 152 16.67 16.81 5.35
CA VAL A 152 15.38 16.84 6.04
C VAL A 152 14.90 15.42 6.34
N LEU A 153 14.95 14.54 5.35
CA LEU A 153 14.57 13.14 5.51
C LEU A 153 15.50 12.39 6.45
N TRP A 154 16.81 12.65 6.37
CA TRP A 154 17.77 12.10 7.33
C TRP A 154 17.43 12.49 8.77
N ALA A 155 17.17 13.78 9.01
CA ALA A 155 16.79 14.28 10.34
C ALA A 155 15.46 13.65 10.82
N LEU A 156 14.47 13.55 9.91
CA LEU A 156 13.18 12.91 10.21
C LEU A 156 13.37 11.45 10.65
N TRP A 157 14.06 10.66 9.82
CA TRP A 157 14.20 9.21 10.03
C TRP A 157 15.22 8.84 11.11
N THR A 158 16.22 9.69 11.37
CA THR A 158 17.29 9.38 12.33
C THR A 158 17.03 9.97 13.70
N LEU A 159 16.43 11.16 13.77
CA LEU A 159 16.28 11.90 15.01
C LEU A 159 14.80 12.05 15.42
N LEU A 160 14.00 12.74 14.61
CA LEU A 160 12.67 13.19 15.01
C LEU A 160 11.70 12.04 15.24
N MET A 161 11.53 11.15 14.24
CA MET A 161 10.59 10.04 14.37
C MET A 161 10.98 9.06 15.49
N PRO A 162 12.26 8.61 15.61
CA PRO A 162 12.66 7.76 16.72
C PRO A 162 12.54 8.42 18.09
N ALA A 163 12.89 9.70 18.23
CA ALA A 163 12.80 10.41 19.50
C ALA A 163 11.35 10.59 19.93
N ALA A 164 10.49 11.13 19.06
CA ALA A 164 9.07 11.31 19.34
C ALA A 164 8.37 9.98 19.67
N SER A 165 8.66 8.93 18.88
CA SER A 165 8.05 7.60 19.08
C SER A 165 8.45 6.97 20.42
N ARG A 166 9.69 7.18 20.89
CA ARG A 166 10.14 6.66 22.18
C ARG A 166 9.56 7.46 23.35
N ALA A 167 9.53 8.79 23.23
CA ALA A 167 9.03 9.69 24.29
C ALA A 167 7.51 9.53 24.49
N LEU A 168 6.75 9.48 23.40
CA LEU A 168 5.29 9.45 23.44
C LEU A 168 4.73 8.01 23.50
N GLY A 169 5.52 7.01 23.08
CA GLY A 169 5.08 5.62 22.93
C GLY A 169 4.30 5.35 21.64
N TYR A 170 4.22 6.34 20.74
CA TYR A 170 3.66 6.29 19.39
C TYR A 170 4.22 7.47 18.57
N PHE A 171 4.08 7.48 17.25
CA PHE A 171 4.44 8.62 16.42
C PHE A 171 3.21 9.46 16.11
N PRO A 172 3.22 10.79 16.43
CA PRO A 172 2.07 11.67 16.30
C PRO A 172 1.93 12.20 14.86
N SER A 173 1.71 11.30 13.87
CA SER A 173 1.61 11.64 12.45
C SER A 173 0.52 12.68 12.15
N MET A 174 -0.59 12.64 12.90
CA MET A 174 -1.69 13.61 12.77
C MET A 174 -1.22 15.04 13.03
N ALA A 175 -0.34 15.24 14.01
CA ALA A 175 0.17 16.58 14.38
C ALA A 175 1.03 17.21 13.28
N VAL A 176 1.56 16.40 12.36
CA VAL A 176 2.40 16.84 11.23
C VAL A 176 1.72 16.63 9.87
N GLY A 177 0.41 16.34 9.86
CA GLY A 177 -0.38 16.20 8.63
C GLY A 177 -0.10 14.93 7.81
N LEU A 178 0.50 13.91 8.42
CA LEU A 178 0.89 12.66 7.75
C LEU A 178 -0.13 11.50 7.97
N GLY A 179 -1.41 11.82 8.20
CA GLY A 179 -2.46 10.83 8.41
C GLY A 179 -2.59 10.37 9.85
N GLU A 180 -3.03 9.14 10.09
CA GLU A 180 -3.26 8.57 11.42
C GLU A 180 -1.96 8.44 12.23
N ASN A 181 -2.08 8.55 13.56
CA ASN A 181 -0.95 8.25 14.44
C ASN A 181 -0.48 6.81 14.27
N LEU A 182 0.83 6.59 14.36
CA LEU A 182 1.43 5.28 14.15
C LEU A 182 1.88 4.63 15.46
N PRO A 183 1.68 3.32 15.66
CA PRO A 183 2.31 2.58 16.75
C PRO A 183 3.82 2.79 16.76
N ARG A 184 4.41 2.83 17.96
CA ARG A 184 5.86 3.04 18.12
C ARG A 184 6.70 2.07 17.29
N GLY A 185 6.34 0.78 17.28
CA GLY A 185 7.10 -0.24 16.54
C GLY A 185 7.04 -0.02 15.03
N VAL A 186 5.86 0.35 14.49
CA VAL A 186 5.66 0.70 13.07
C VAL A 186 6.56 1.88 12.68
N ALA A 187 6.52 2.97 13.45
CA ALA A 187 7.31 4.16 13.15
C ALA A 187 8.82 3.91 13.22
N LEU A 188 9.30 3.17 14.24
CA LEU A 188 10.71 2.86 14.40
C LEU A 188 11.22 1.94 13.29
N GLU A 189 10.43 0.96 12.87
CA GLU A 189 10.78 0.05 11.79
C GLU A 189 10.77 0.78 10.44
N TRP A 190 9.77 1.62 10.18
CA TRP A 190 9.74 2.47 8.99
C TRP A 190 10.97 3.38 8.90
N ALA A 191 11.32 4.06 10.01
CA ALA A 191 12.52 4.88 10.09
C ALA A 191 13.80 4.06 9.82
N ARG A 192 13.86 2.80 10.26
CA ARG A 192 14.98 1.89 9.98
C ARG A 192 15.06 1.56 8.50
N TRP A 193 13.94 1.24 7.85
CA TRP A 193 13.87 0.96 6.42
C TRP A 193 14.33 2.16 5.60
N CYS A 194 13.84 3.37 5.95
CA CYS A 194 14.19 4.60 5.24
C CYS A 194 15.67 4.98 5.35
N ARG A 195 16.39 4.51 6.37
CA ARG A 195 17.82 4.74 6.54
C ARG A 195 18.70 3.66 5.90
N SER A 196 18.15 2.54 5.52
CA SER A 196 18.89 1.41 4.96
C SER A 196 19.02 1.58 3.44
N PRO A 197 20.25 1.59 2.84
CA PRO A 197 20.45 1.71 1.40
C PRO A 197 19.69 0.66 0.56
N GLY A 198 19.50 -0.55 1.08
CA GLY A 198 18.64 -1.59 0.51
C GLY A 198 17.22 -1.59 1.06
N ALA A 199 16.75 -0.46 1.61
CA ALA A 199 15.40 -0.27 2.17
C ALA A 199 14.99 -1.42 3.11
N LEU A 200 13.71 -1.84 3.01
CA LEU A 200 13.18 -2.94 3.83
C LEU A 200 13.91 -4.27 3.59
N VAL A 201 14.36 -4.55 2.37
CA VAL A 201 15.08 -5.79 2.04
C VAL A 201 16.36 -5.93 2.88
N GLN A 202 17.15 -4.87 2.96
CA GLN A 202 18.36 -4.85 3.79
C GLN A 202 18.03 -4.79 5.29
N ALA A 203 17.05 -3.98 5.66
CA ALA A 203 16.70 -3.78 7.06
C ALA A 203 16.11 -5.04 7.71
N LEU A 204 15.38 -5.85 6.96
CA LEU A 204 14.83 -7.13 7.43
C LEU A 204 15.87 -8.25 7.40
N GLY A 205 16.76 -8.23 6.39
CA GLY A 205 17.77 -9.30 6.21
C GLY A 205 17.12 -10.63 5.83
N GLY A 206 17.87 -11.72 6.08
CA GLY A 206 17.38 -13.08 5.84
C GLY A 206 16.94 -13.32 4.39
N ASP A 207 15.77 -13.91 4.21
CA ASP A 207 15.15 -14.27 2.94
C ASP A 207 14.35 -13.14 2.25
N ALA A 208 14.34 -11.93 2.84
CA ALA A 208 13.50 -10.85 2.34
C ALA A 208 13.72 -10.56 0.85
N ARG A 209 14.98 -10.54 0.38
CA ARG A 209 15.30 -10.34 -1.04
C ARG A 209 14.73 -11.45 -1.93
N GLU A 210 14.80 -12.69 -1.45
CA GLU A 210 14.32 -13.84 -2.22
C GLU A 210 12.80 -13.83 -2.34
N ARG A 211 12.07 -13.41 -1.32
CA ARG A 211 10.61 -13.26 -1.37
C ARG A 211 10.16 -12.33 -2.49
N PHE A 212 10.83 -11.17 -2.66
CA PHE A 212 10.55 -10.26 -3.78
C PHE A 212 10.76 -10.93 -5.14
N ARG A 213 11.78 -11.79 -5.28
CA ARG A 213 12.10 -12.51 -6.51
C ARG A 213 11.15 -13.66 -6.81
N GLN A 214 10.43 -14.16 -5.82
CA GLN A 214 9.46 -15.24 -6.03
C GLN A 214 8.29 -14.81 -6.90
N TYR A 215 7.90 -13.53 -6.86
CA TYR A 215 6.83 -13.03 -7.70
C TYR A 215 7.27 -12.96 -9.18
N ARG A 216 6.49 -13.58 -10.06
CA ARG A 216 6.74 -13.67 -11.50
C ARG A 216 5.63 -13.06 -12.35
N GLY A 217 4.51 -12.67 -11.72
CA GLY A 217 3.38 -12.05 -12.39
C GLY A 217 3.67 -10.63 -12.87
N PRO A 218 2.73 -10.02 -13.59
CA PRO A 218 2.87 -8.66 -14.09
C PRO A 218 2.69 -7.62 -12.97
N ILE A 219 3.56 -6.60 -13.00
CA ILE A 219 3.50 -5.41 -12.14
C ILE A 219 3.42 -4.18 -13.04
N LEU A 220 2.39 -3.36 -12.85
CA LEU A 220 2.36 -1.98 -13.32
C LEU A 220 2.63 -1.06 -12.14
N ALA A 221 3.69 -0.25 -12.23
CA ALA A 221 3.96 0.82 -11.29
C ALA A 221 3.58 2.19 -11.90
N LEU A 222 2.84 2.97 -11.15
CA LEU A 222 2.53 4.36 -11.48
C LEU A 222 3.29 5.29 -10.55
N SER A 223 4.01 6.26 -11.12
CA SER A 223 4.58 7.40 -10.41
C SER A 223 4.11 8.70 -11.03
N PHE A 224 4.16 9.79 -10.28
CA PHE A 224 3.60 11.07 -10.70
C PHE A 224 4.69 12.13 -10.72
N ALA A 225 4.69 12.98 -11.77
CA ALA A 225 5.73 13.97 -11.99
C ALA A 225 5.80 15.03 -10.88
N ASP A 226 4.68 15.28 -10.21
CA ASP A 226 4.53 16.20 -9.10
C ASP A 226 4.69 15.57 -7.71
N ASP A 227 4.83 14.24 -7.61
CA ASP A 227 5.12 13.52 -6.35
C ASP A 227 6.64 13.44 -6.09
N THR A 228 7.30 14.57 -6.01
CA THR A 228 8.75 14.63 -5.79
C THR A 228 9.14 14.38 -4.33
N LYS A 229 8.21 14.61 -3.38
CA LYS A 229 8.48 14.53 -1.94
C LYS A 229 8.35 13.12 -1.37
N PHE A 230 7.38 12.33 -1.86
CA PHE A 230 7.07 11.02 -1.29
C PHE A 230 7.53 9.86 -2.18
N ALA A 231 7.31 9.93 -3.50
CA ALA A 231 7.66 8.84 -4.42
C ALA A 231 8.30 9.37 -5.72
N PRO A 232 9.52 9.97 -5.67
CA PRO A 232 10.20 10.40 -6.88
C PRO A 232 10.44 9.21 -7.80
N ARG A 233 10.37 9.44 -9.12
CA ARG A 233 10.47 8.41 -10.17
C ARG A 233 11.56 7.38 -9.91
N ARG A 234 12.79 7.83 -9.60
CA ARG A 234 13.94 6.94 -9.34
C ARG A 234 13.75 6.02 -8.12
N ALA A 235 12.96 6.46 -7.13
CA ALA A 235 12.64 5.62 -5.98
C ALA A 235 11.60 4.54 -6.32
N VAL A 236 10.68 4.83 -7.24
CA VAL A 236 9.75 3.82 -7.78
C VAL A 236 10.51 2.81 -8.63
N ASP A 237 11.41 3.26 -9.51
CA ASP A 237 12.32 2.38 -10.27
C ASP A 237 13.12 1.46 -9.33
N GLY A 238 13.68 2.02 -8.25
CA GLY A 238 14.45 1.25 -7.26
C GLY A 238 13.64 0.18 -6.52
N LEU A 239 12.35 0.38 -6.29
CA LEU A 239 11.50 -0.68 -5.72
C LEU A 239 11.30 -1.82 -6.72
N LEU A 240 11.07 -1.49 -7.99
CA LEU A 240 10.88 -2.49 -9.04
C LEU A 240 12.11 -3.39 -9.25
N GLU A 241 13.31 -2.92 -8.96
CA GLU A 241 14.53 -3.72 -9.04
C GLU A 241 14.52 -4.94 -8.10
N PHE A 242 13.77 -4.88 -6.99
CA PHE A 242 13.64 -6.02 -6.09
C PHE A 242 12.83 -7.16 -6.71
N TYR A 243 11.89 -6.86 -7.61
CA TYR A 243 11.05 -7.82 -8.31
C TYR A 243 11.70 -8.31 -9.62
N ALA A 244 12.94 -8.83 -9.52
CA ALA A 244 13.79 -9.13 -10.68
C ALA A 244 13.16 -10.16 -11.65
N ASN A 245 12.29 -11.04 -11.18
CA ASN A 245 11.67 -12.10 -11.96
C ASN A 245 10.26 -11.76 -12.47
N ALA A 246 9.71 -10.60 -12.08
CA ALA A 246 8.38 -10.15 -12.50
C ALA A 246 8.44 -9.44 -13.87
N HIS A 247 7.32 -9.45 -14.60
CA HIS A 247 7.11 -8.59 -15.75
C HIS A 247 6.76 -7.17 -15.24
N ARG A 248 7.68 -6.22 -15.41
CA ARG A 248 7.58 -4.89 -14.79
C ARG A 248 7.37 -3.82 -15.84
N GLU A 249 6.31 -3.05 -15.67
CA GLU A 249 6.04 -1.83 -16.43
C GLU A 249 6.03 -0.64 -15.46
N HIS A 250 6.66 0.47 -15.84
CA HIS A 250 6.61 1.72 -15.08
C HIS A 250 6.08 2.85 -15.96
N ARG A 251 4.94 3.42 -15.58
CA ARG A 251 4.36 4.61 -16.20
C ARG A 251 4.57 5.81 -15.29
N HIS A 252 5.29 6.81 -15.79
CA HIS A 252 5.49 8.10 -15.10
C HIS A 252 4.52 9.12 -15.67
N LEU A 253 3.48 9.48 -14.93
CA LEU A 253 2.37 10.28 -15.41
C LEU A 253 2.47 11.72 -14.93
N THR A 254 2.14 12.66 -15.82
CA THR A 254 1.99 14.08 -15.48
C THR A 254 0.54 14.37 -15.07
N PRO A 255 0.27 15.45 -14.31
CA PRO A 255 -1.09 15.91 -14.06
C PRO A 255 -1.90 16.10 -15.35
N ASP A 256 -1.33 16.67 -16.39
CA ASP A 256 -1.99 16.87 -17.68
C ASP A 256 -2.42 15.56 -18.36
N ALA A 257 -1.59 14.50 -18.25
CA ALA A 257 -1.93 13.19 -18.79
C ALA A 257 -3.23 12.64 -18.18
N LEU A 258 -3.50 12.98 -16.92
CA LEU A 258 -4.72 12.59 -16.20
C LEU A 258 -5.82 13.67 -16.23
N ALA A 259 -5.62 14.79 -16.94
CA ALA A 259 -6.49 15.97 -16.95
C ALA A 259 -6.77 16.52 -15.54
N MET A 260 -5.73 16.54 -14.69
CA MET A 260 -5.78 17.04 -13.33
C MET A 260 -4.84 18.24 -13.17
N SER A 261 -5.17 19.15 -12.25
CA SER A 261 -4.24 20.25 -11.86
C SER A 261 -3.08 19.76 -11.00
N GLU A 262 -3.31 18.71 -10.20
CA GLU A 262 -2.36 18.10 -9.29
C GLU A 262 -2.73 16.64 -9.04
N ILE A 263 -1.75 15.75 -8.99
CA ILE A 263 -1.91 14.35 -8.59
C ILE A 263 -1.25 14.16 -7.21
N GLY A 264 0.04 14.46 -7.10
CA GLY A 264 0.86 14.23 -5.92
C GLY A 264 0.82 12.78 -5.45
N HIS A 265 1.12 12.57 -4.16
CA HIS A 265 1.16 11.21 -3.60
C HIS A 265 -0.21 10.54 -3.43
N PHE A 266 -1.26 11.34 -3.25
CA PHE A 266 -2.59 10.86 -2.84
C PHE A 266 -3.68 11.05 -3.89
N GLY A 267 -3.50 11.95 -4.86
CA GLY A 267 -4.56 12.39 -5.77
C GLY A 267 -5.13 11.29 -6.66
N PHE A 268 -4.34 10.26 -6.97
CA PHE A 268 -4.80 9.14 -7.80
C PHE A 268 -6.07 8.46 -7.28
N PHE A 269 -6.25 8.37 -5.96
CA PHE A 269 -7.42 7.73 -5.34
C PHE A 269 -8.58 8.68 -5.06
N ARG A 270 -8.47 9.96 -5.47
CA ARG A 270 -9.50 10.98 -5.31
C ARG A 270 -10.37 11.09 -6.56
N GLU A 271 -11.58 11.62 -6.39
CA GLU A 271 -12.58 11.74 -7.47
C GLU A 271 -12.06 12.42 -8.76
N PRO A 272 -11.20 13.47 -8.72
CA PRO A 272 -10.67 14.06 -9.95
C PRO A 272 -9.92 13.08 -10.85
N ALA A 273 -9.33 12.02 -10.29
CA ALA A 273 -8.63 11.00 -11.08
C ALA A 273 -9.55 9.98 -11.77
N ARG A 274 -10.87 10.02 -11.48
CA ARG A 274 -11.86 9.01 -11.93
C ARG A 274 -11.86 8.78 -13.42
N GLN A 275 -11.87 9.85 -14.23
CA GLN A 275 -12.05 9.73 -15.67
C GLN A 275 -10.86 9.08 -16.39
N ARG A 276 -9.63 9.43 -16.00
CA ARG A 276 -8.42 8.96 -16.68
C ARG A 276 -7.55 8.08 -15.79
N GLY A 277 -7.29 8.49 -14.54
CA GLY A 277 -6.44 7.73 -13.64
C GLY A 277 -7.03 6.37 -13.27
N TRP A 278 -8.31 6.34 -12.88
CA TRP A 278 -8.98 5.07 -12.55
C TRP A 278 -9.22 4.20 -13.78
N GLN A 279 -9.32 4.82 -14.98
CA GLN A 279 -9.37 4.04 -16.23
C GLN A 279 -8.06 3.27 -16.46
N VAL A 280 -6.89 3.87 -16.19
CA VAL A 280 -5.60 3.14 -16.25
C VAL A 280 -5.60 1.94 -15.31
N ALA A 281 -6.16 2.10 -14.11
CA ALA A 281 -6.29 0.98 -13.17
C ALA A 281 -7.26 -0.09 -13.66
N LEU A 282 -8.42 0.31 -14.20
CA LEU A 282 -9.42 -0.61 -14.75
C LEU A 282 -8.85 -1.42 -15.90
N ASP A 283 -8.20 -0.77 -16.86
CA ASP A 283 -7.60 -1.42 -18.02
C ASP A 283 -6.60 -2.47 -17.59
N TRP A 284 -5.66 -2.08 -16.72
CA TRP A 284 -4.65 -2.99 -16.17
C TRP A 284 -5.28 -4.15 -15.38
N LEU A 285 -6.22 -3.84 -14.50
CA LEU A 285 -6.89 -4.85 -13.69
C LEU A 285 -7.86 -5.73 -14.49
N ALA A 286 -8.28 -5.35 -15.69
CA ALA A 286 -9.18 -6.12 -16.55
C ALA A 286 -8.45 -7.09 -17.48
N GLU A 287 -7.15 -6.90 -17.73
CA GLU A 287 -6.38 -7.77 -18.62
C GLU A 287 -6.44 -9.24 -18.18
N PRO A 288 -6.57 -10.19 -19.09
CA PRO A 288 -6.45 -11.61 -18.80
C PRO A 288 -5.02 -11.94 -18.34
N ARG A 289 -4.87 -13.12 -17.74
CA ARG A 289 -3.58 -13.63 -17.30
C ARG A 289 -2.67 -13.94 -18.48
#